data_bb108e188cd8585ee1fb760bc7c35f6c
#
_entry.id   bb108e188cd8585ee1fb760bc7c35f6c
#
_cell.length_a   1.000
_cell.length_b   1.000
_cell.length_c   1.000
_cell.angle_alpha   90.00
_cell.angle_beta   90.00
_cell.angle_gamma   90.00
#
_symmetry.space_group_name_H-M   'P 1'
#
loop_
_entity.id
_entity.type
_entity.pdbx_description
1 polymer ?
#
loop_
_entity_poly.entity_id
_entity_poly.type
_entity_poly.pdbx_seq_one_letter_code
_entity_poly.pdbx_strand_id
1 'polypeptide(L)'
;SMGVLLFLFGTAGILRAGVYVLLALSAASVAISVWICARRGAWRETARNLFTPAAVLFVAAYLIAGFSCSGWLAYSYDEFSHWADIVKAMTYINDFGTNPAARSAFKSYPPAMALFQYFFQVLYQLFDDSAGFSEWRLLFSYQVYVAALLTPFLSIGISDTASIIRRSVTALFRTGIILLAFTYFILGTVFSALYIDSFVGIVAATAVVHSIVWQEEERGGSVYRDLVVFLTCFTLVLSKDVGLLFAIFAVILNAVTHIRVLRSAAPNGVKPRFDRRELCFWLLSAACIAVPKLLWKLNIRLDHASVS
;
A
#
# COMPACT_ATOMS: atom_id res chain seq x y z
N SER A 1 -2.51 -4.58 -1.70
CA SER A 1 -3.03 -5.50 -2.74
C SER A 1 -2.83 -4.99 -4.17
N MET A 2 -3.11 -3.70 -4.47
CA MET A 2 -2.92 -3.11 -5.81
C MET A 2 -1.53 -3.37 -6.36
N GLY A 3 -0.47 -2.96 -5.64
CA GLY A 3 0.92 -3.13 -6.08
C GLY A 3 1.30 -4.59 -6.34
N VAL A 4 0.81 -5.52 -5.51
CA VAL A 4 1.06 -6.96 -5.70
C VAL A 4 0.42 -7.46 -7.00
N LEU A 5 -0.84 -7.12 -7.25
CA LEU A 5 -1.54 -7.53 -8.45
C LEU A 5 -0.88 -6.95 -9.70
N LEU A 6 -0.61 -5.66 -9.74
CA LEU A 6 0.06 -5.01 -10.86
C LEU A 6 1.47 -5.59 -11.09
N PHE A 7 2.20 -5.89 -10.02
CA PHE A 7 3.50 -6.53 -10.13
C PHE A 7 3.42 -7.91 -10.81
N LEU A 8 2.46 -8.75 -10.41
CA LEU A 8 2.26 -10.07 -11.02
C LEU A 8 1.86 -9.97 -12.50
N PHE A 9 0.98 -9.04 -12.85
CA PHE A 9 0.61 -8.79 -14.24
C PHE A 9 1.77 -8.21 -15.05
N GLY A 10 2.59 -7.34 -14.47
CA GLY A 10 3.80 -6.82 -15.10
C GLY A 10 4.84 -7.91 -15.35
N THR A 11 5.08 -8.82 -14.39
CA THR A 11 5.99 -9.97 -14.62
C THR A 11 5.49 -10.92 -15.71
N ALA A 12 4.20 -10.91 -16.02
CA ALA A 12 3.62 -11.66 -17.13
C ALA A 12 3.62 -10.87 -18.46
N GLY A 13 4.18 -9.64 -18.51
CA GLY A 13 4.21 -8.80 -19.71
C GLY A 13 2.86 -8.19 -20.11
N ILE A 14 1.89 -8.15 -19.20
CA ILE A 14 0.53 -7.66 -19.45
C ILE A 14 0.09 -6.62 -18.40
N LEU A 15 1.00 -5.69 -18.07
CA LEU A 15 0.82 -4.73 -16.97
C LEU A 15 -0.49 -3.94 -17.07
N ARG A 16 -0.84 -3.44 -18.27
CA ARG A 16 -2.08 -2.68 -18.50
C ARG A 16 -3.34 -3.51 -18.21
N ALA A 17 -3.33 -4.80 -18.55
CA ALA A 17 -4.44 -5.70 -18.24
C ALA A 17 -4.64 -5.83 -16.71
N GLY A 18 -3.57 -5.76 -15.92
CA GLY A 18 -3.63 -5.72 -14.47
C GLY A 18 -4.44 -4.55 -13.93
N VAL A 19 -4.39 -3.38 -14.56
CA VAL A 19 -5.21 -2.22 -14.19
C VAL A 19 -6.70 -2.51 -14.40
N TYR A 20 -7.07 -3.07 -15.55
CA TYR A 20 -8.47 -3.41 -15.84
C TYR A 20 -9.01 -4.48 -14.90
N VAL A 21 -8.21 -5.51 -14.61
CA VAL A 21 -8.58 -6.55 -13.65
C VAL A 21 -8.76 -5.96 -12.25
N LEU A 22 -7.88 -5.06 -11.82
CA LEU A 22 -8.00 -4.38 -10.53
C LEU A 22 -9.29 -3.56 -10.44
N LEU A 23 -9.63 -2.82 -11.48
CA LEU A 23 -10.88 -2.05 -11.57
C LEU A 23 -12.11 -2.95 -11.54
N ALA A 24 -12.10 -4.05 -12.31
CA ALA A 24 -13.17 -5.03 -12.33
C ALA A 24 -13.38 -5.69 -10.95
N LEU A 25 -12.29 -6.09 -10.27
CA LEU A 25 -12.35 -6.65 -8.92
C LEU A 25 -12.88 -5.62 -7.91
N SER A 26 -12.48 -4.35 -8.03
CA SER A 26 -12.97 -3.28 -7.17
C SER A 26 -14.47 -3.05 -7.37
N ALA A 27 -14.92 -2.97 -8.61
CA ALA A 27 -16.35 -2.83 -8.96
C ALA A 27 -17.18 -4.04 -8.48
N ALA A 28 -16.67 -5.26 -8.68
CA ALA A 28 -17.32 -6.47 -8.19
C ALA A 28 -17.41 -6.49 -6.66
N SER A 29 -16.37 -6.08 -5.96
CA SER A 29 -16.37 -5.97 -4.50
C SER A 29 -17.41 -5.00 -3.99
N VAL A 30 -17.54 -3.83 -4.62
CA VAL A 30 -18.60 -2.86 -4.30
C VAL A 30 -19.98 -3.44 -4.58
N ALA A 31 -20.21 -4.05 -5.75
CA ALA A 31 -21.48 -4.65 -6.12
C ALA A 31 -21.90 -5.76 -5.15
N ILE A 32 -20.98 -6.65 -4.77
CA ILE A 32 -21.19 -7.71 -3.78
C ILE A 32 -21.56 -7.11 -2.42
N SER A 33 -20.82 -6.07 -1.98
CA SER A 33 -21.09 -5.40 -0.71
C SER A 33 -22.46 -4.75 -0.67
N VAL A 34 -22.86 -4.07 -1.74
CA VAL A 34 -24.20 -3.48 -1.91
C VAL A 34 -25.27 -4.57 -1.90
N TRP A 35 -25.06 -5.67 -2.63
CA TRP A 35 -26.00 -6.80 -2.67
C TRP A 35 -26.20 -7.45 -1.30
N ILE A 36 -25.10 -7.71 -0.56
CA ILE A 36 -25.16 -8.27 0.80
C ILE A 36 -25.90 -7.30 1.73
N CYS A 37 -25.61 -6.00 1.65
CA CYS A 37 -26.26 -4.96 2.44
C CYS A 37 -27.78 -4.92 2.18
N ALA A 38 -28.18 -4.96 0.90
CA ALA A 38 -29.58 -4.99 0.50
C ALA A 38 -30.30 -6.26 1.01
N ARG A 39 -29.66 -7.43 0.87
CA ARG A 39 -30.20 -8.71 1.33
C ARG A 39 -30.40 -8.77 2.85
N ARG A 40 -29.50 -8.16 3.62
CA ARG A 40 -29.53 -8.17 5.10
C ARG A 40 -30.28 -6.98 5.70
N GLY A 41 -30.71 -6.01 4.92
CA GLY A 41 -31.30 -4.77 5.43
C GLY A 41 -30.34 -3.93 6.30
N ALA A 42 -29.03 -4.14 6.14
CA ALA A 42 -27.98 -3.58 7.01
C ALA A 42 -27.48 -2.19 6.59
N TRP A 43 -28.29 -1.41 5.85
CA TRP A 43 -27.86 -0.11 5.32
C TRP A 43 -27.40 0.89 6.35
N ARG A 44 -28.09 0.97 7.49
CA ARG A 44 -27.75 1.90 8.57
C ARG A 44 -26.41 1.58 9.21
N GLU A 45 -26.15 0.30 9.42
CA GLU A 45 -24.88 -0.18 9.98
C GLU A 45 -23.74 0.01 8.98
N THR A 46 -23.95 -0.38 7.73
CA THR A 46 -22.98 -0.18 6.64
C THR A 46 -22.63 1.30 6.47
N ALA A 47 -23.62 2.19 6.45
CA ALA A 47 -23.38 3.63 6.37
C ALA A 47 -22.57 4.14 7.57
N ARG A 48 -22.87 3.70 8.79
CA ARG A 48 -22.11 4.08 10.00
C ARG A 48 -20.65 3.62 9.91
N ASN A 49 -20.39 2.44 9.37
CA ASN A 49 -19.05 1.88 9.24
C ASN A 49 -18.27 2.52 8.08
N LEU A 50 -18.95 2.99 7.04
CA LEU A 50 -18.34 3.66 5.90
C LEU A 50 -18.01 5.14 6.21
N PHE A 51 -18.95 5.86 6.84
CA PHE A 51 -18.79 7.28 7.17
C PHE A 51 -18.14 7.47 8.55
N THR A 52 -16.98 6.86 8.75
CA THR A 52 -16.18 7.10 9.96
C THR A 52 -15.43 8.43 9.85
N PRO A 53 -15.05 9.08 10.98
CA PRO A 53 -14.23 10.30 10.94
C PRO A 53 -12.93 10.10 10.13
N ALA A 54 -12.30 8.94 10.25
CA ALA A 54 -11.09 8.61 9.49
C ALA A 54 -11.35 8.53 7.98
N ALA A 55 -12.46 7.92 7.55
CA ALA A 55 -12.84 7.86 6.14
C ALA A 55 -13.16 9.25 5.57
N VAL A 56 -13.85 10.10 6.32
CA VAL A 56 -14.12 11.49 5.92
C VAL A 56 -12.82 12.29 5.76
N LEU A 57 -11.88 12.14 6.70
CA LEU A 57 -10.57 12.78 6.61
C LEU A 57 -9.74 12.25 5.42
N PHE A 58 -9.85 10.96 5.10
CA PHE A 58 -9.23 10.41 3.89
C PHE A 58 -9.79 11.04 2.61
N VAL A 59 -11.12 11.16 2.50
CA VAL A 59 -11.76 11.83 1.35
C VAL A 59 -11.34 13.30 1.26
N ALA A 60 -11.29 14.00 2.39
CA ALA A 60 -10.79 15.37 2.42
C ALA A 60 -9.32 15.46 1.97
N ALA A 61 -8.46 14.57 2.45
CA ALA A 61 -7.06 14.50 2.03
C ALA A 61 -6.92 14.21 0.53
N TYR A 62 -7.74 13.31 -0.01
CA TYR A 62 -7.80 13.01 -1.44
C TYR A 62 -8.15 14.25 -2.28
N LEU A 63 -9.18 14.99 -1.88
CA LEU A 63 -9.60 16.22 -2.58
C LEU A 63 -8.56 17.33 -2.48
N ILE A 64 -7.96 17.51 -1.31
CA ILE A 64 -6.88 18.47 -1.08
C ILE A 64 -5.66 18.12 -1.93
N ALA A 65 -5.26 16.85 -1.96
CA ALA A 65 -4.16 16.38 -2.80
C ALA A 65 -4.44 16.62 -4.29
N GLY A 66 -5.67 16.34 -4.76
CA GLY A 66 -6.08 16.61 -6.14
C GLY A 66 -5.94 18.08 -6.53
N PHE A 67 -6.33 18.99 -5.63
CA PHE A 67 -6.20 20.42 -5.86
C PHE A 67 -4.75 20.91 -5.75
N SER A 68 -4.03 20.52 -4.68
CA SER A 68 -2.67 21.02 -4.40
C SER A 68 -1.61 20.48 -5.34
N CYS A 69 -1.79 19.28 -5.86
CA CYS A 69 -0.86 18.71 -6.84
C CYS A 69 -1.13 19.18 -8.26
N SER A 70 -2.28 19.81 -8.54
CA SER A 70 -2.62 20.28 -9.89
C SER A 70 -1.54 21.23 -10.43
N GLY A 71 -1.00 20.89 -11.61
CA GLY A 71 0.08 21.64 -12.26
C GLY A 71 1.48 21.42 -11.68
N TRP A 72 1.64 20.53 -10.69
CA TRP A 72 2.97 20.17 -10.20
C TRP A 72 3.82 19.54 -11.30
N LEU A 73 5.08 19.93 -11.34
CA LEU A 73 6.09 19.40 -12.24
C LEU A 73 7.27 18.85 -11.43
N ALA A 74 7.89 17.80 -11.93
CA ALA A 74 9.14 17.28 -11.37
C ALA A 74 10.24 18.33 -11.51
N TYR A 75 11.00 18.60 -10.47
CA TYR A 75 12.00 19.66 -10.46
C TYR A 75 13.36 19.22 -9.90
N SER A 76 13.40 18.10 -9.14
CA SER A 76 14.66 17.61 -8.58
C SER A 76 15.34 16.62 -9.53
N TYR A 77 16.67 16.50 -9.39
CA TYR A 77 17.46 15.58 -10.22
C TYR A 77 16.96 14.14 -10.14
N ASP A 78 16.65 13.65 -8.92
CA ASP A 78 16.20 12.27 -8.72
C ASP A 78 14.83 12.01 -9.36
N GLU A 79 13.98 13.05 -9.43
CA GLU A 79 12.68 12.94 -10.09
C GLU A 79 12.82 12.80 -11.58
N PHE A 80 13.67 13.64 -12.23
CA PHE A 80 13.90 13.59 -13.66
C PHE A 80 14.66 12.35 -14.10
N SER A 81 15.70 11.98 -13.35
CA SER A 81 16.58 10.90 -13.75
C SER A 81 15.98 9.52 -13.47
N HIS A 82 15.02 9.45 -12.55
CA HIS A 82 14.51 8.16 -12.08
C HIS A 82 13.01 8.13 -11.81
N TRP A 83 12.54 8.76 -10.71
CA TRP A 83 11.19 8.47 -10.17
C TRP A 83 10.04 8.85 -11.13
N ALA A 84 10.13 9.99 -11.79
CA ALA A 84 9.12 10.39 -12.77
C ALA A 84 9.39 9.74 -14.14
N ASP A 85 10.65 9.65 -14.54
CA ASP A 85 11.06 9.11 -15.83
C ASP A 85 10.65 7.65 -16.01
N ILE A 86 10.86 6.82 -14.98
CA ILE A 86 10.49 5.40 -15.05
C ILE A 86 8.97 5.21 -15.21
N VAL A 87 8.14 5.99 -14.51
CA VAL A 87 6.69 5.91 -14.68
C VAL A 87 6.23 6.43 -16.02
N LYS A 88 6.90 7.47 -16.55
CA LYS A 88 6.67 7.96 -17.91
C LYS A 88 6.94 6.87 -18.93
N ALA A 89 8.10 6.21 -18.84
CA ALA A 89 8.43 5.09 -19.72
C ALA A 89 7.38 3.97 -19.61
N MET A 90 7.04 3.52 -18.39
CA MET A 90 6.03 2.50 -18.16
C MET A 90 4.67 2.87 -18.76
N THR A 91 4.29 4.15 -18.70
CA THR A 91 3.01 4.63 -19.23
C THR A 91 2.94 4.52 -20.76
N TYR A 92 4.04 4.75 -21.46
CA TYR A 92 4.09 4.66 -22.92
C TYR A 92 4.23 3.23 -23.43
N ILE A 93 5.04 2.39 -22.75
CA ILE A 93 5.26 1.01 -23.19
C ILE A 93 4.26 0.01 -22.61
N ASN A 94 3.49 0.40 -21.59
CA ASN A 94 2.58 -0.46 -20.80
C ASN A 94 3.26 -1.71 -20.21
N ASP A 95 4.51 -1.55 -19.78
CA ASP A 95 5.34 -2.60 -19.21
C ASP A 95 6.26 -2.04 -18.12
N PHE A 96 7.05 -2.88 -17.47
CA PHE A 96 8.06 -2.42 -16.52
C PHE A 96 9.13 -1.57 -17.17
N GLY A 97 9.73 -0.67 -16.39
CA GLY A 97 10.87 0.11 -16.85
C GLY A 97 12.14 -0.68 -17.16
N THR A 98 12.20 -1.96 -16.76
CA THR A 98 13.26 -2.89 -17.17
C THR A 98 13.22 -3.24 -18.65
N ASN A 99 12.05 -3.16 -19.28
CA ASN A 99 11.89 -3.44 -20.71
C ASN A 99 12.93 -2.69 -21.55
N PRO A 100 13.60 -3.34 -22.53
CA PRO A 100 14.59 -2.71 -23.40
C PRO A 100 14.10 -1.45 -24.13
N ALA A 101 12.79 -1.36 -24.42
CA ALA A 101 12.18 -0.18 -25.03
C ALA A 101 12.15 1.05 -24.11
N ALA A 102 12.21 0.88 -22.80
CA ALA A 102 12.36 1.99 -21.88
C ALA A 102 13.76 2.61 -21.98
N ARG A 103 13.83 3.94 -22.05
CA ARG A 103 15.09 4.69 -22.13
C ARG A 103 15.47 5.33 -20.80
N SER A 104 15.09 4.72 -19.68
CA SER A 104 15.43 5.19 -18.35
C SER A 104 16.84 4.74 -17.93
N ALA A 105 17.53 5.58 -17.14
CA ALA A 105 18.87 5.27 -16.65
C ALA A 105 18.88 4.20 -15.55
N PHE A 106 17.87 4.19 -14.65
CA PHE A 106 17.85 3.35 -13.45
C PHE A 106 16.79 2.24 -13.53
N LYS A 107 16.87 1.42 -14.58
CA LYS A 107 15.87 0.38 -14.88
C LYS A 107 15.72 -0.71 -13.83
N SER A 108 16.77 -0.96 -13.06
CA SER A 108 16.83 -2.07 -12.09
C SER A 108 16.21 -1.73 -10.71
N TYR A 109 15.83 -0.49 -10.50
CA TYR A 109 15.17 -0.13 -9.24
C TYR A 109 13.82 -0.83 -9.09
N PRO A 110 13.50 -1.33 -7.87
CA PRO A 110 12.24 -2.03 -7.63
C PRO A 110 11.01 -1.13 -7.84
N PRO A 111 9.91 -1.65 -8.42
CA PRO A 111 8.86 -0.84 -9.03
C PRO A 111 7.68 -0.47 -8.13
N ALA A 112 7.70 -0.71 -6.80
CA ALA A 112 6.48 -0.60 -5.97
C ALA A 112 5.79 0.76 -6.05
N MET A 113 6.54 1.86 -5.92
CA MET A 113 5.98 3.22 -6.02
C MET A 113 5.52 3.50 -7.46
N ALA A 114 6.34 3.13 -8.43
CA ALA A 114 6.06 3.35 -9.85
C ALA A 114 4.79 2.62 -10.31
N LEU A 115 4.53 1.40 -9.83
CA LEU A 115 3.31 0.65 -10.15
C LEU A 115 2.05 1.35 -9.65
N PHE A 116 2.12 1.94 -8.46
CA PHE A 116 0.99 2.69 -7.93
C PHE A 116 0.73 3.96 -8.75
N GLN A 117 1.79 4.68 -9.10
CA GLN A 117 1.72 5.87 -9.94
C GLN A 117 1.26 5.55 -11.37
N TYR A 118 1.74 4.46 -11.96
CA TYR A 118 1.29 3.96 -13.25
C TYR A 118 -0.22 3.69 -13.29
N PHE A 119 -0.78 3.09 -12.23
CA PHE A 119 -2.23 2.87 -12.13
C PHE A 119 -3.02 4.17 -12.33
N PHE A 120 -2.60 5.27 -11.69
CA PHE A 120 -3.28 6.56 -11.83
C PHE A 120 -3.11 7.18 -13.22
N GLN A 121 -1.97 6.96 -13.88
CA GLN A 121 -1.80 7.39 -15.28
C GLN A 121 -2.78 6.67 -16.20
N VAL A 122 -2.86 5.35 -16.10
CA VAL A 122 -3.78 4.54 -16.92
C VAL A 122 -5.23 4.82 -16.58
N LEU A 123 -5.58 4.96 -15.28
CA LEU A 123 -6.93 5.28 -14.85
C LEU A 123 -7.44 6.57 -15.51
N TYR A 124 -6.59 7.59 -15.59
CA TYR A 124 -6.96 8.85 -16.24
C TYR A 124 -7.13 8.69 -17.75
N GLN A 125 -6.31 7.89 -18.40
CA GLN A 125 -6.43 7.59 -19.83
C GLN A 125 -7.74 6.89 -20.18
N LEU A 126 -8.41 6.21 -19.23
CA LEU A 126 -9.73 5.61 -19.46
C LEU A 126 -10.86 6.66 -19.60
N PHE A 127 -10.66 7.85 -19.08
CA PHE A 127 -11.63 8.95 -19.18
C PHE A 127 -11.30 9.93 -20.31
N ASP A 128 -10.04 9.96 -20.71
CA ASP A 128 -9.54 10.83 -21.77
C ASP A 128 -8.39 10.13 -22.51
N ASP A 129 -8.74 9.49 -23.63
CA ASP A 129 -7.76 8.76 -24.47
C ASP A 129 -6.66 9.65 -25.04
N SER A 130 -6.91 10.97 -25.16
CA SER A 130 -5.90 11.96 -25.57
C SER A 130 -4.94 12.34 -24.46
N ALA A 131 -5.26 11.98 -23.22
CA ALA A 131 -4.42 12.30 -22.06
C ALA A 131 -3.14 11.49 -22.08
N GLY A 132 -2.05 12.15 -22.40
CA GLY A 132 -0.71 11.61 -22.25
C GLY A 132 -0.29 11.44 -20.78
N PHE A 133 0.98 11.18 -20.58
CA PHE A 133 1.61 11.21 -19.26
C PHE A 133 1.50 12.61 -18.62
N SER A 134 1.25 12.67 -17.31
CA SER A 134 1.23 13.92 -16.58
C SER A 134 1.93 13.80 -15.23
N GLU A 135 2.85 14.71 -14.95
CA GLU A 135 3.72 14.67 -13.77
C GLU A 135 2.96 14.88 -12.48
N TRP A 136 1.98 15.80 -12.45
CA TRP A 136 1.21 16.07 -11.24
C TRP A 136 0.47 14.83 -10.69
N ARG A 137 0.11 13.88 -11.55
CA ARG A 137 -0.53 12.62 -11.14
C ARG A 137 0.42 11.72 -10.35
N LEU A 138 1.72 11.89 -10.52
CA LEU A 138 2.73 11.14 -9.75
C LEU A 138 2.71 11.56 -8.28
N LEU A 139 2.75 12.86 -8.04
CA LEU A 139 2.70 13.39 -6.68
C LEU A 139 1.33 13.16 -6.05
N PHE A 140 0.25 13.39 -6.80
CA PHE A 140 -1.11 13.10 -6.37
C PHE A 140 -1.29 11.66 -5.91
N SER A 141 -0.93 10.69 -6.76
CA SER A 141 -1.04 9.27 -6.42
C SER A 141 -0.19 8.90 -5.20
N TYR A 142 1.01 9.46 -5.10
CA TYR A 142 1.88 9.28 -3.95
C TYR A 142 1.22 9.77 -2.65
N GLN A 143 0.65 10.97 -2.64
CA GLN A 143 -0.05 11.52 -1.47
C GLN A 143 -1.31 10.72 -1.13
N VAL A 144 -2.07 10.26 -2.12
CA VAL A 144 -3.24 9.38 -1.91
C VAL A 144 -2.82 8.06 -1.26
N TYR A 145 -1.71 7.46 -1.70
CA TYR A 145 -1.20 6.24 -1.11
C TYR A 145 -0.78 6.44 0.35
N VAL A 146 -0.04 7.51 0.63
CA VAL A 146 0.35 7.90 1.99
C VAL A 146 -0.87 8.11 2.88
N ALA A 147 -1.86 8.86 2.42
CA ALA A 147 -3.10 9.10 3.16
C ALA A 147 -3.86 7.78 3.44
N ALA A 148 -3.93 6.87 2.46
CA ALA A 148 -4.57 5.57 2.63
C ALA A 148 -3.89 4.69 3.69
N LEU A 149 -2.55 4.71 3.75
CA LEU A 149 -1.79 3.96 4.75
C LEU A 149 -1.88 4.58 6.16
N LEU A 150 -1.98 5.90 6.26
CA LEU A 150 -2.05 6.61 7.55
C LEU A 150 -3.48 6.65 8.13
N THR A 151 -4.50 6.56 7.30
CA THR A 151 -5.91 6.63 7.73
C THR A 151 -6.28 5.64 8.85
N PRO A 152 -5.90 4.35 8.79
CA PRO A 152 -6.20 3.41 9.86
C PRO A 152 -5.66 3.84 11.24
N PHE A 153 -4.51 4.51 11.28
CA PHE A 153 -3.91 4.99 12.54
C PHE A 153 -4.73 6.06 13.25
N LEU A 154 -5.62 6.72 12.54
CA LEU A 154 -6.49 7.75 13.12
C LEU A 154 -7.52 7.18 14.10
N SER A 155 -7.86 5.89 13.95
CA SER A 155 -8.86 5.18 14.78
C SER A 155 -8.30 4.13 15.72
N ILE A 156 -7.01 3.82 15.71
CA ILE A 156 -6.40 2.82 16.59
C ILE A 156 -6.66 3.16 18.08
N GLY A 157 -7.08 2.18 18.87
CA GLY A 157 -7.30 2.31 20.31
C GLY A 157 -8.48 3.21 20.68
N ILE A 158 -9.37 3.54 19.74
CA ILE A 158 -10.63 4.22 20.01
C ILE A 158 -11.73 3.16 20.04
N SER A 159 -12.37 2.98 21.19
CA SER A 159 -13.49 2.05 21.32
C SER A 159 -14.62 2.40 20.34
N ASP A 160 -15.21 1.39 19.70
CA ASP A 160 -16.38 1.55 18.82
C ASP A 160 -17.61 2.10 19.57
N THR A 161 -17.65 1.95 20.88
CA THR A 161 -18.69 2.51 21.76
C THR A 161 -18.48 3.99 22.09
N ALA A 162 -17.31 4.56 21.75
CA ALA A 162 -17.06 5.97 22.01
C ALA A 162 -18.01 6.86 21.19
N SER A 163 -18.39 8.02 21.76
CA SER A 163 -19.25 8.99 21.09
C SER A 163 -18.58 9.48 19.79
N ILE A 164 -19.39 9.82 18.79
CA ILE A 164 -18.92 10.34 17.52
C ILE A 164 -18.03 11.59 17.70
N ILE A 165 -18.36 12.43 18.69
CA ILE A 165 -17.58 13.65 19.03
C ILE A 165 -16.17 13.25 19.47
N ARG A 166 -16.04 12.31 20.42
CA ARG A 166 -14.73 11.82 20.90
C ARG A 166 -13.92 11.22 19.78
N ARG A 167 -14.55 10.40 18.93
CA ARG A 167 -13.88 9.79 17.75
C ARG A 167 -13.38 10.86 16.77
N SER A 168 -14.21 11.87 16.48
CA SER A 168 -13.85 12.98 15.56
C SER A 168 -12.72 13.84 16.13
N VAL A 169 -12.80 14.25 17.39
CA VAL A 169 -11.76 15.06 18.05
C VAL A 169 -10.43 14.31 18.09
N THR A 170 -10.45 13.02 18.46
CA THR A 170 -9.23 12.21 18.49
C THR A 170 -8.64 12.02 17.09
N ALA A 171 -9.48 11.77 16.07
CA ALA A 171 -9.03 11.63 14.69
C ALA A 171 -8.42 12.94 14.16
N LEU A 172 -9.04 14.09 14.41
CA LEU A 172 -8.51 15.42 14.04
C LEU A 172 -7.19 15.72 14.74
N PHE A 173 -7.09 15.44 16.03
CA PHE A 173 -5.86 15.64 16.81
C PHE A 173 -4.72 14.77 16.28
N ARG A 174 -4.97 13.48 16.04
CA ARG A 174 -3.99 12.57 15.46
C ARG A 174 -3.58 12.98 14.04
N THR A 175 -4.54 13.45 13.23
CA THR A 175 -4.25 13.99 11.89
C THR A 175 -3.30 15.17 12.00
N GLY A 176 -3.54 16.11 12.91
CA GLY A 176 -2.63 17.23 13.15
C GLY A 176 -1.22 16.80 13.53
N ILE A 177 -1.08 15.82 14.45
CA ILE A 177 0.22 15.25 14.83
C ILE A 177 0.90 14.59 13.62
N ILE A 178 0.18 13.74 12.89
CA ILE A 178 0.73 13.02 11.73
C ILE A 178 1.16 14.02 10.65
N LEU A 179 0.31 14.97 10.29
CA LEU A 179 0.62 15.94 9.23
C LEU A 179 1.72 16.92 9.64
N LEU A 180 1.68 17.47 10.86
CA LEU A 180 2.63 18.49 11.30
C LEU A 180 3.93 17.91 11.82
N ALA A 181 3.87 16.93 12.73
CA ALA A 181 5.08 16.41 13.36
C ALA A 181 5.78 15.36 12.48
N PHE A 182 5.02 14.44 11.90
CA PHE A 182 5.61 13.30 11.22
C PHE A 182 5.96 13.60 9.77
N THR A 183 5.03 14.16 9.00
CA THR A 183 5.25 14.37 7.56
C THR A 183 6.02 15.66 7.28
N TYR A 184 5.73 16.75 7.97
CA TYR A 184 6.40 18.03 7.74
C TYR A 184 7.79 18.07 8.34
N PHE A 185 7.95 17.70 9.62
CA PHE A 185 9.24 17.82 10.30
C PHE A 185 10.18 16.62 10.09
N ILE A 186 9.64 15.41 9.96
CA ILE A 186 10.46 14.19 9.86
C ILE A 186 10.66 13.77 8.41
N LEU A 187 9.61 13.75 7.61
CA LEU A 187 9.67 13.28 6.23
C LEU A 187 9.79 14.40 5.19
N GLY A 188 9.58 15.67 5.60
CA GLY A 188 9.79 16.92 4.85
C GLY A 188 9.36 17.00 3.38
N THR A 189 9.59 15.92 2.63
CA THR A 189 9.42 15.86 1.18
C THR A 189 8.13 15.17 0.72
N VAL A 190 7.33 14.59 1.62
CA VAL A 190 6.11 13.82 1.25
C VAL A 190 5.12 14.64 0.43
N PHE A 191 5.04 15.94 0.70
CA PHE A 191 4.05 16.82 0.06
C PHE A 191 4.58 17.56 -1.18
N SER A 192 5.88 17.52 -1.42
CA SER A 192 6.51 18.35 -2.45
C SER A 192 7.36 17.58 -3.46
N ALA A 193 7.79 16.36 -3.13
CA ALA A 193 8.73 15.62 -3.96
C ALA A 193 8.49 14.10 -3.94
N LEU A 194 8.99 13.41 -4.98
CA LEU A 194 8.81 11.98 -5.18
C LEU A 194 9.99 11.16 -4.60
N TYR A 195 10.28 11.33 -3.30
CA TYR A 195 11.36 10.57 -2.67
C TYR A 195 10.88 9.23 -2.13
N ILE A 196 11.52 8.15 -2.59
CA ILE A 196 11.21 6.77 -2.20
C ILE A 196 11.43 6.51 -0.70
N ASP A 197 12.33 7.23 -0.04
CA ASP A 197 12.68 6.99 1.35
C ASP A 197 11.50 7.26 2.29
N SER A 198 10.74 8.32 2.05
CA SER A 198 9.50 8.60 2.78
C SER A 198 8.43 7.54 2.53
N PHE A 199 8.32 7.05 1.30
CA PHE A 199 7.43 5.95 0.94
C PHE A 199 7.79 4.68 1.72
N VAL A 200 9.06 4.27 1.70
CA VAL A 200 9.56 3.11 2.43
C VAL A 200 9.29 3.25 3.93
N GLY A 201 9.56 4.42 4.51
CA GLY A 201 9.32 4.69 5.93
C GLY A 201 7.87 4.51 6.34
N ILE A 202 6.93 5.03 5.55
CA ILE A 202 5.48 4.91 5.83
C ILE A 202 4.97 3.48 5.66
N VAL A 203 5.41 2.77 4.61
CA VAL A 203 5.05 1.36 4.41
C VAL A 203 5.63 0.50 5.53
N ALA A 204 6.87 0.75 5.97
CA ALA A 204 7.49 0.06 7.10
C ALA A 204 6.73 0.31 8.41
N ALA A 205 6.40 1.58 8.70
CA ALA A 205 5.61 1.93 9.88
C ALA A 205 4.25 1.21 9.87
N THR A 206 3.59 1.13 8.71
CA THR A 206 2.33 0.40 8.55
C THR A 206 2.49 -1.09 8.88
N ALA A 207 3.52 -1.75 8.35
CA ALA A 207 3.79 -3.16 8.63
C ALA A 207 4.05 -3.40 10.13
N VAL A 208 4.88 -2.57 10.75
CA VAL A 208 5.25 -2.69 12.18
C VAL A 208 4.04 -2.46 13.08
N VAL A 209 3.26 -1.41 12.85
CA VAL A 209 2.11 -1.10 13.71
C VAL A 209 1.03 -2.18 13.60
N HIS A 210 0.74 -2.69 12.38
CA HIS A 210 -0.19 -3.81 12.23
C HIS A 210 0.33 -5.09 12.90
N SER A 211 1.63 -5.28 12.96
CA SER A 211 2.24 -6.43 13.65
C SER A 211 2.12 -6.37 15.18
N ILE A 212 2.00 -5.19 15.77
CA ILE A 212 2.02 -5.00 17.24
C ILE A 212 0.63 -4.62 17.77
N VAL A 213 0.08 -3.51 17.30
CA VAL A 213 -1.02 -2.80 17.99
C VAL A 213 -2.34 -3.54 17.88
N TRP A 214 -2.67 -4.09 16.72
CA TRP A 214 -3.95 -4.76 16.54
C TRP A 214 -4.01 -6.18 17.07
N GLN A 215 -2.91 -6.72 17.58
CA GLN A 215 -2.92 -8.01 18.25
C GLN A 215 -3.46 -7.94 19.69
N GLU A 216 -3.30 -6.80 20.34
CA GLU A 216 -3.82 -6.60 21.69
C GLU A 216 -5.35 -6.47 21.71
N GLU A 217 -5.96 -5.95 20.65
CA GLU A 217 -7.41 -5.73 20.55
C GLU A 217 -8.19 -6.98 20.10
N GLU A 218 -7.58 -7.87 19.31
CA GLU A 218 -8.23 -9.07 18.77
C GLU A 218 -7.64 -10.35 19.36
N ARG A 219 -8.25 -10.89 20.41
CA ARG A 219 -7.87 -12.16 21.06
C ARG A 219 -7.91 -13.41 20.16
N GLY A 220 -8.06 -13.27 18.85
CA GLY A 220 -8.24 -14.38 17.92
C GLY A 220 -7.38 -14.36 16.65
N GLY A 221 -6.42 -13.46 16.52
CA GLY A 221 -5.57 -13.35 15.32
C GLY A 221 -6.38 -13.12 14.05
N SER A 222 -6.51 -11.88 13.60
CA SER A 222 -7.26 -11.55 12.38
C SER A 222 -6.46 -11.93 11.13
N VAL A 223 -7.06 -12.72 10.25
CA VAL A 223 -6.55 -13.00 8.90
C VAL A 223 -6.31 -11.70 8.13
N TYR A 224 -7.15 -10.70 8.35
CA TYR A 224 -7.02 -9.38 7.74
C TYR A 224 -5.71 -8.69 8.11
N ARG A 225 -5.34 -8.72 9.39
CA ARG A 225 -4.09 -8.13 9.88
C ARG A 225 -2.87 -8.80 9.25
N ASP A 226 -2.81 -10.14 9.32
CA ASP A 226 -1.70 -10.89 8.74
C ASP A 226 -1.57 -10.59 7.23
N LEU A 227 -2.71 -10.52 6.53
CA LEU A 227 -2.74 -10.14 5.12
C LEU A 227 -2.19 -8.73 4.88
N VAL A 228 -2.56 -7.73 5.72
CA VAL A 228 -2.00 -6.36 5.60
C VAL A 228 -0.50 -6.37 5.82
N VAL A 229 0.02 -7.08 6.83
CA VAL A 229 1.46 -7.19 7.08
C VAL A 229 2.16 -7.83 5.88
N PHE A 230 1.66 -8.94 5.34
CA PHE A 230 2.29 -9.60 4.21
C PHE A 230 2.27 -8.76 2.93
N LEU A 231 1.17 -8.07 2.65
CA LEU A 231 1.08 -7.18 1.49
C LEU A 231 1.98 -5.95 1.62
N THR A 232 2.13 -5.40 2.82
CA THR A 232 3.07 -4.29 3.06
C THR A 232 4.51 -4.75 3.00
N CYS A 233 4.86 -5.94 3.54
CA CYS A 233 6.19 -6.52 3.39
C CYS A 233 6.55 -6.80 1.93
N PHE A 234 5.61 -7.35 1.15
CA PHE A 234 5.79 -7.53 -0.29
C PHE A 234 6.10 -6.19 -0.99
N THR A 235 5.36 -5.13 -0.65
CA THR A 235 5.58 -3.78 -1.18
C THR A 235 6.94 -3.22 -0.76
N LEU A 236 7.37 -3.43 0.49
CA LEU A 236 8.69 -3.01 0.98
C LEU A 236 9.84 -3.63 0.18
N VAL A 237 9.78 -4.93 -0.09
CA VAL A 237 10.79 -5.64 -0.89
C VAL A 237 10.89 -5.08 -2.31
N LEU A 238 9.78 -4.60 -2.85
CA LEU A 238 9.70 -3.97 -4.19
C LEU A 238 9.90 -2.45 -4.16
N SER A 239 10.26 -1.85 -3.03
CA SER A 239 10.45 -0.40 -2.94
C SER A 239 11.91 0.02 -3.10
N LYS A 240 12.80 -0.55 -2.31
CA LYS A 240 14.23 -0.24 -2.28
C LYS A 240 14.97 -1.38 -1.57
N ASP A 241 16.27 -1.54 -1.75
CA ASP A 241 17.01 -2.62 -1.07
C ASP A 241 16.92 -2.54 0.46
N VAL A 242 16.91 -1.35 1.04
CA VAL A 242 16.68 -1.17 2.48
C VAL A 242 15.28 -1.63 2.91
N GLY A 243 14.29 -1.58 2.03
CA GLY A 243 12.94 -2.08 2.27
C GLY A 243 12.91 -3.59 2.57
N LEU A 244 13.85 -4.36 2.01
CA LEU A 244 14.01 -5.77 2.35
C LEU A 244 14.33 -5.98 3.84
N LEU A 245 15.22 -5.16 4.41
CA LEU A 245 15.57 -5.23 5.83
C LEU A 245 14.35 -4.94 6.72
N PHE A 246 13.58 -3.90 6.38
CA PHE A 246 12.34 -3.56 7.09
C PHE A 246 11.27 -4.66 6.95
N ALA A 247 11.15 -5.29 5.78
CA ALA A 247 10.23 -6.39 5.57
C ALA A 247 10.59 -7.61 6.44
N ILE A 248 11.88 -7.99 6.49
CA ILE A 248 12.37 -9.06 7.36
C ILE A 248 12.07 -8.74 8.83
N PHE A 249 12.36 -7.53 9.27
CA PHE A 249 12.08 -7.10 10.64
C PHE A 249 10.58 -7.18 10.97
N ALA A 250 9.71 -6.68 10.09
CA ALA A 250 8.27 -6.72 10.28
C ALA A 250 7.71 -8.16 10.32
N VAL A 251 8.22 -9.05 9.46
CA VAL A 251 7.84 -10.47 9.46
C VAL A 251 8.26 -11.16 10.76
N ILE A 252 9.48 -10.91 11.24
CA ILE A 252 9.96 -11.46 12.53
C ILE A 252 9.05 -10.97 13.67
N LEU A 253 8.74 -9.68 13.70
CA LEU A 253 7.89 -9.07 14.70
C LEU A 253 6.49 -9.67 14.67
N ASN A 254 5.90 -9.81 13.48
CA ASN A 254 4.59 -10.46 13.30
C ASN A 254 4.61 -11.92 13.76
N ALA A 255 5.66 -12.68 13.43
CA ALA A 255 5.83 -14.07 13.87
C ALA A 255 5.95 -14.19 15.39
N VAL A 256 6.75 -13.34 16.03
CA VAL A 256 6.86 -13.32 17.50
C VAL A 256 5.52 -13.05 18.17
N THR A 257 4.77 -12.09 17.63
CA THR A 257 3.47 -11.74 18.19
C THR A 257 2.43 -12.84 17.92
N HIS A 258 2.45 -13.45 16.73
CA HIS A 258 1.62 -14.61 16.41
C HIS A 258 1.88 -15.77 17.38
N ILE A 259 3.13 -16.12 17.65
CA ILE A 259 3.51 -17.15 18.63
C ILE A 259 3.03 -16.80 20.05
N ARG A 260 3.13 -15.53 20.47
CA ARG A 260 2.63 -15.07 21.77
C ARG A 260 1.12 -15.28 21.89
N VAL A 261 0.34 -14.91 20.88
CA VAL A 261 -1.11 -15.09 20.84
C VAL A 261 -1.47 -16.57 20.91
N LEU A 262 -0.81 -17.42 20.13
CA LEU A 262 -1.05 -18.88 20.19
C LEU A 262 -0.78 -19.46 21.57
N ARG A 263 0.30 -19.05 22.22
CA ARG A 263 0.65 -19.52 23.57
C ARG A 263 -0.34 -19.05 24.63
N SER A 264 -0.82 -17.81 24.54
CA SER A 264 -1.80 -17.26 25.47
C SER A 264 -3.21 -17.86 25.30
N ALA A 265 -3.55 -18.33 24.10
CA ALA A 265 -4.82 -18.98 23.81
C ALA A 265 -4.83 -20.48 24.15
N ALA A 266 -3.67 -21.11 24.36
CA ALA A 266 -3.57 -22.52 24.68
C ALA A 266 -3.95 -22.77 26.17
N PRO A 267 -4.86 -23.72 26.47
CA PRO A 267 -5.11 -24.15 27.85
C PRO A 267 -3.83 -24.65 28.51
N ASN A 268 -3.74 -24.51 29.85
CA ASN A 268 -2.55 -24.85 30.61
C ASN A 268 -1.94 -26.21 30.20
N GLY A 269 -0.75 -26.20 29.67
CA GLY A 269 0.04 -27.40 29.33
C GLY A 269 -0.25 -28.04 27.95
N VAL A 270 -1.23 -27.54 27.18
CA VAL A 270 -1.50 -28.05 25.81
C VAL A 270 -0.64 -27.30 24.81
N LYS A 271 0.15 -28.01 24.02
CA LYS A 271 0.91 -27.38 22.91
C LYS A 271 -0.06 -26.91 21.83
N PRO A 272 0.13 -25.70 21.25
CA PRO A 272 -0.65 -25.23 20.11
C PRO A 272 -0.59 -26.28 18.99
N ARG A 273 -1.74 -26.61 18.44
CA ARG A 273 -1.81 -27.58 17.32
C ARG A 273 -1.38 -26.88 16.04
N PHE A 274 -0.43 -27.47 15.32
CA PHE A 274 -0.05 -27.02 13.98
C PHE A 274 -1.14 -27.47 13.01
N ASP A 275 -1.95 -26.51 12.56
CA ASP A 275 -3.04 -26.74 11.62
C ASP A 275 -2.77 -26.07 10.24
N ARG A 276 -3.76 -26.17 9.34
CA ARG A 276 -3.64 -25.56 7.99
C ARG A 276 -3.46 -24.04 8.04
N ARG A 277 -4.04 -23.37 9.03
CA ARG A 277 -3.92 -21.90 9.19
C ARG A 277 -2.49 -21.53 9.56
N GLU A 278 -1.88 -22.28 10.49
CA GLU A 278 -0.48 -22.11 10.86
C GLU A 278 0.46 -22.32 9.66
N LEU A 279 0.23 -23.39 8.89
CA LEU A 279 1.00 -23.63 7.67
C LEU A 279 0.87 -22.45 6.69
N CYS A 280 -0.34 -21.95 6.44
CA CYS A 280 -0.56 -20.81 5.56
C CYS A 280 0.15 -19.55 6.08
N PHE A 281 0.12 -19.27 7.40
CA PHE A 281 0.82 -18.14 8.00
C PHE A 281 2.33 -18.20 7.71
N TRP A 282 2.97 -19.33 7.96
CA TRP A 282 4.42 -19.47 7.74
C TRP A 282 4.80 -19.44 6.27
N LEU A 283 4.01 -20.05 5.40
CA LEU A 283 4.23 -20.00 3.95
C LEU A 283 4.11 -18.56 3.42
N LEU A 284 3.09 -17.81 3.85
CA LEU A 284 2.90 -16.41 3.45
C LEU A 284 3.99 -15.50 4.03
N SER A 285 4.46 -15.77 5.26
CA SER A 285 5.59 -15.06 5.86
C SER A 285 6.88 -15.19 5.05
N ALA A 286 7.15 -16.37 4.52
CA ALA A 286 8.28 -16.58 3.64
C ALA A 286 8.04 -16.03 2.23
N ALA A 287 6.85 -16.25 1.68
CA ALA A 287 6.50 -15.86 0.31
C ALA A 287 6.47 -14.35 0.10
N CYS A 288 6.01 -13.56 1.08
CA CYS A 288 5.94 -12.10 0.96
C CYS A 288 7.32 -11.43 0.82
N ILE A 289 8.38 -12.12 1.17
CA ILE A 289 9.77 -11.66 0.98
C ILE A 289 10.40 -12.32 -0.23
N ALA A 290 10.33 -13.65 -0.33
CA ALA A 290 11.05 -14.40 -1.34
C ALA A 290 10.48 -14.18 -2.75
N VAL A 291 9.16 -14.23 -2.91
CA VAL A 291 8.51 -14.12 -4.22
C VAL A 291 8.82 -12.79 -4.90
N PRO A 292 8.59 -11.61 -4.29
CA PRO A 292 8.87 -10.33 -4.95
C PRO A 292 10.36 -10.17 -5.29
N LYS A 293 11.26 -10.58 -4.40
CA LYS A 293 12.71 -10.47 -4.64
C LYS A 293 13.18 -11.35 -5.78
N LEU A 294 12.71 -12.60 -5.82
CA LEU A 294 13.11 -13.54 -6.86
C LEU A 294 12.52 -13.17 -8.22
N LEU A 295 11.23 -12.84 -8.27
CA LEU A 295 10.58 -12.43 -9.52
C LEU A 295 11.19 -11.14 -10.08
N TRP A 296 11.50 -10.15 -9.21
CA TRP A 296 12.14 -8.92 -9.67
C TRP A 296 13.55 -9.17 -10.22
N LYS A 297 14.36 -9.98 -9.53
CA LYS A 297 15.68 -10.37 -10.05
C LYS A 297 15.58 -11.14 -11.37
N LEU A 298 14.59 -12.00 -11.52
CA LEU A 298 14.33 -12.71 -12.75
C LEU A 298 13.97 -11.74 -13.88
N ASN A 299 13.07 -10.81 -13.63
CA ASN A 299 12.66 -9.79 -14.60
C ASN A 299 13.85 -8.94 -15.09
N ILE A 300 14.69 -8.44 -14.16
CA ILE A 300 15.92 -7.71 -14.51
C ILE A 300 16.83 -8.54 -15.43
N ARG A 301 16.97 -9.83 -15.16
CA ARG A 301 17.81 -10.73 -15.98
C ARG A 301 17.23 -10.99 -17.37
N LEU A 302 15.92 -11.22 -17.46
CA LEU A 302 15.23 -11.48 -18.72
C LEU A 302 15.27 -10.26 -19.64
N ASP A 303 15.11 -9.07 -19.08
CA ASP A 303 15.13 -7.80 -19.83
C ASP A 303 16.55 -7.26 -20.06
N HIS A 304 17.59 -7.98 -19.60
CA HIS A 304 18.99 -7.51 -19.66
C HIS A 304 19.20 -6.10 -19.08
N ALA A 305 18.35 -5.72 -18.10
CA ALA A 305 18.47 -4.42 -17.45
C ALA A 305 19.75 -4.40 -16.60
N SER A 306 20.63 -3.43 -16.87
CA SER A 306 21.84 -3.27 -16.06
C SER A 306 21.50 -2.98 -14.60
N VAL A 307 22.17 -3.70 -13.70
CA VAL A 307 22.17 -3.35 -12.29
C VAL A 307 23.08 -2.13 -12.16
N SER A 308 22.51 -0.96 -11.99
CA SER A 308 23.25 0.28 -11.71
C SER A 308 23.68 0.30 -10.24
#